data_2972a471cbbf747c7e631fd66f80ad0c
#
_entry.id   2972a471cbbf747c7e631fd66f80ad0c
#
_cell.length_a   1.000
_cell.length_b   1.000
_cell.length_c   1.000
_cell.angle_alpha   90.00
_cell.angle_beta   90.00
_cell.angle_gamma   90.00
#
_symmetry.space_group_name_H-M   'P 1'
#
loop_
_entity.id
_entity.type
_entity.pdbx_description
1 polymer ?
#
loop_
_entity_poly.entity_id
_entity_poly.type
_entity_poly.pdbx_seq_one_letter_code
_entity_poly.pdbx_strand_id
1 'polypeptide(L)'
;MLNKKIADMLNEQVNKELYSAYLYLDFANYYEDEGLDGFAHWYEIQAQEERDHALMLRRYLIDNGVRVTFGEIAKPDKEYKTHMCPLEAGLEHEKYVTSLIAAIYRAAFDEKDFKTMQFLDWFVKEQGEEEKNADDLIKKMKLFGGDSKGLYMLNQELNARVYTAPANAADRSEERRVGKECRSRWSPYH
;
A
#
# COMPACT_ATOMS: atom_id res chain seq x y z
N MET A 1 -2.99 -25.52 8.82
CA MET A 1 -2.65 -25.10 7.44
C MET A 1 -3.67 -24.06 7.02
N LEU A 2 -3.26 -23.01 6.35
CA LEU A 2 -4.17 -21.96 5.84
C LEU A 2 -5.18 -22.60 4.87
N ASN A 3 -6.46 -22.20 4.97
CA ASN A 3 -7.49 -22.68 4.04
C ASN A 3 -7.12 -22.27 2.61
N LYS A 4 -7.28 -23.19 1.65
CA LYS A 4 -6.85 -22.94 0.25
C LYS A 4 -7.55 -21.72 -0.37
N LYS A 5 -8.85 -21.55 -0.16
CA LYS A 5 -9.60 -20.40 -0.68
C LYS A 5 -9.04 -19.08 -0.15
N ILE A 6 -8.77 -19.00 1.17
CA ILE A 6 -8.19 -17.81 1.79
C ILE A 6 -6.77 -17.56 1.27
N ALA A 7 -5.97 -18.62 1.12
CA ALA A 7 -4.62 -18.52 0.56
C ALA A 7 -4.63 -17.99 -0.88
N ASP A 8 -5.54 -18.47 -1.73
CA ASP A 8 -5.69 -18.01 -3.10
C ASP A 8 -6.10 -16.53 -3.15
N MET A 9 -7.06 -16.10 -2.31
CA MET A 9 -7.50 -14.70 -2.21
C MET A 9 -6.36 -13.78 -1.72
N LEU A 10 -5.62 -14.18 -0.70
CA LEU A 10 -4.46 -13.42 -0.20
C LEU A 10 -3.35 -13.32 -1.25
N ASN A 11 -3.11 -14.40 -2.01
CA ASN A 11 -2.12 -14.39 -3.09
C ASN A 11 -2.55 -13.47 -4.25
N GLU A 12 -3.83 -13.42 -4.57
CA GLU A 12 -4.37 -12.45 -5.52
C GLU A 12 -4.21 -11.02 -5.00
N GLN A 13 -4.47 -10.79 -3.70
CA GLN A 13 -4.32 -9.48 -3.10
C GLN A 13 -2.87 -8.98 -3.15
N VAL A 14 -1.86 -9.83 -3.01
CA VAL A 14 -0.45 -9.44 -3.25
C VAL A 14 -0.30 -8.76 -4.62
N ASN A 15 -0.95 -9.32 -5.65
CA ASN A 15 -0.89 -8.78 -7.00
C ASN A 15 -1.68 -7.47 -7.15
N LYS A 16 -2.78 -7.32 -6.40
CA LYS A 16 -3.58 -6.09 -6.37
C LYS A 16 -2.82 -4.93 -5.74
N GLU A 17 -2.12 -5.16 -4.62
CA GLU A 17 -1.28 -4.13 -3.99
C GLU A 17 -0.10 -3.73 -4.90
N LEU A 18 0.52 -4.68 -5.59
CA LEU A 18 1.55 -4.37 -6.59
C LEU A 18 0.98 -3.56 -7.76
N TYR A 19 -0.26 -3.79 -8.17
CA TYR A 19 -0.95 -2.95 -9.14
C TYR A 19 -1.22 -1.55 -8.58
N SER A 20 -1.66 -1.42 -7.31
CA SER A 20 -1.84 -0.14 -6.65
C SER A 20 -0.56 0.69 -6.68
N ALA A 21 0.57 0.07 -6.32
CA ALA A 21 1.88 0.71 -6.41
C ALA A 21 2.20 1.20 -7.83
N TYR A 22 1.90 0.40 -8.84
CA TYR A 22 2.13 0.75 -10.24
C TYR A 22 1.20 1.87 -10.71
N LEU A 23 -0.06 1.86 -10.30
CA LEU A 23 -1.04 2.92 -10.58
C LEU A 23 -0.62 4.26 -9.95
N TYR A 24 -0.12 4.24 -8.72
CA TYR A 24 0.30 5.47 -8.04
C TYR A 24 1.58 6.06 -8.63
N LEU A 25 2.48 5.24 -9.17
CA LEU A 25 3.59 5.75 -9.97
C LEU A 25 3.11 6.41 -11.28
N ASP A 26 2.03 5.93 -11.88
CA ASP A 26 1.43 6.59 -13.05
C ASP A 26 0.83 7.95 -12.68
N PHE A 27 0.17 8.07 -11.53
CA PHE A 27 -0.27 9.38 -11.01
C PHE A 27 0.90 10.32 -10.73
N ALA A 28 2.00 9.82 -10.15
CA ALA A 28 3.20 10.59 -9.92
C ALA A 28 3.78 11.14 -11.23
N ASN A 29 3.90 10.30 -12.27
CA ASN A 29 4.37 10.72 -13.60
C ASN A 29 3.50 11.84 -14.18
N TYR A 30 2.16 11.73 -14.06
CA TYR A 30 1.26 12.78 -14.52
C TYR A 30 1.54 14.11 -13.81
N TYR A 31 1.68 14.09 -12.47
CA TYR A 31 1.92 15.32 -11.72
C TYR A 31 3.31 15.93 -11.95
N GLU A 32 4.34 15.10 -12.20
CA GLU A 32 5.65 15.58 -12.66
C GLU A 32 5.55 16.33 -13.99
N ASP A 33 4.85 15.76 -14.97
CA ASP A 33 4.64 16.41 -16.28
C ASP A 33 3.88 17.73 -16.16
N GLU A 34 2.99 17.86 -15.17
CA GLU A 34 2.24 19.09 -14.88
C GLU A 34 3.02 20.10 -13.99
N GLY A 35 4.25 19.79 -13.56
CA GLY A 35 5.08 20.63 -12.68
C GLY A 35 4.58 20.70 -11.24
N LEU A 36 3.92 19.66 -10.75
CA LEU A 36 3.36 19.56 -9.41
C LEU A 36 4.14 18.52 -8.56
N ASP A 37 5.43 18.78 -8.36
CA ASP A 37 6.40 17.88 -7.69
C ASP A 37 5.92 17.38 -6.31
N GLY A 38 5.17 18.20 -5.57
CA GLY A 38 4.64 17.81 -4.26
C GLY A 38 3.54 16.76 -4.35
N PHE A 39 2.67 16.85 -5.37
CA PHE A 39 1.69 15.80 -5.64
C PHE A 39 2.37 14.53 -6.15
N ALA A 40 3.37 14.67 -7.02
CA ALA A 40 4.17 13.55 -7.50
C ALA A 40 4.83 12.82 -6.33
N HIS A 41 5.53 13.55 -5.47
CA HIS A 41 6.17 13.02 -4.25
C HIS A 41 5.17 12.30 -3.32
N TRP A 42 3.95 12.86 -3.15
CA TRP A 42 2.89 12.19 -2.38
C TRP A 42 2.58 10.81 -2.93
N TYR A 43 2.41 10.69 -4.26
CA TYR A 43 2.07 9.43 -4.89
C TYR A 43 3.26 8.47 -5.02
N GLU A 44 4.49 8.94 -5.07
CA GLU A 44 5.69 8.10 -4.94
C GLU A 44 5.73 7.40 -3.58
N ILE A 45 5.39 8.13 -2.50
CA ILE A 45 5.28 7.54 -1.16
C ILE A 45 4.14 6.54 -1.11
N GLN A 46 2.95 6.87 -1.64
CA GLN A 46 1.84 5.91 -1.75
C GLN A 46 2.28 4.63 -2.47
N ALA A 47 2.95 4.75 -3.60
CA ALA A 47 3.44 3.58 -4.35
C ALA A 47 4.40 2.71 -3.52
N GLN A 48 5.21 3.33 -2.66
CA GLN A 48 6.09 2.60 -1.76
C GLN A 48 5.30 1.89 -0.64
N GLU A 49 4.29 2.54 -0.07
CA GLU A 49 3.42 1.96 0.96
C GLU A 49 2.65 0.76 0.42
N GLU A 50 2.08 0.84 -0.79
CA GLU A 50 1.40 -0.26 -1.45
C GLU A 50 2.32 -1.46 -1.73
N ARG A 51 3.56 -1.17 -2.12
CA ARG A 51 4.56 -2.23 -2.26
C ARG A 51 4.82 -2.93 -0.93
N ASP A 52 4.85 -2.20 0.17
CA ASP A 52 5.06 -2.79 1.50
C ASP A 52 3.84 -3.60 1.94
N HIS A 53 2.61 -3.17 1.63
CA HIS A 53 1.38 -3.95 1.82
C HIS A 53 1.47 -5.30 1.09
N ALA A 54 1.87 -5.28 -0.17
CA ALA A 54 2.10 -6.51 -0.95
C ALA A 54 3.13 -7.43 -0.29
N LEU A 55 4.23 -6.87 0.24
CA LEU A 55 5.28 -7.64 0.90
C LEU A 55 4.83 -8.22 2.24
N MET A 56 3.96 -7.52 2.98
CA MET A 56 3.36 -8.01 4.23
C MET A 56 2.44 -9.21 3.95
N LEU A 57 1.54 -9.12 2.98
CA LEU A 57 0.67 -10.23 2.54
C LEU A 57 1.50 -11.42 2.04
N ARG A 58 2.47 -11.15 1.18
CA ARG A 58 3.41 -12.16 0.70
C ARG A 58 4.11 -12.87 1.86
N ARG A 59 4.56 -12.13 2.85
CA ARG A 59 5.25 -12.69 4.00
C ARG A 59 4.33 -13.57 4.83
N TYR A 60 3.12 -13.10 5.09
CA TYR A 60 2.10 -13.87 5.81
C TYR A 60 1.83 -15.22 5.14
N LEU A 61 1.68 -15.27 3.82
CA LEU A 61 1.50 -16.49 3.05
C LEU A 61 2.67 -17.47 3.24
N ILE A 62 3.91 -16.99 3.10
CA ILE A 62 5.13 -17.81 3.27
C ILE A 62 5.22 -18.39 4.68
N ASP A 63 4.94 -17.57 5.70
CA ASP A 63 4.97 -18.00 7.11
C ASP A 63 3.88 -19.04 7.44
N ASN A 64 2.83 -19.12 6.62
CA ASN A 64 1.78 -20.14 6.71
C ASN A 64 2.00 -21.32 5.75
N GLY A 65 3.21 -21.44 5.16
CA GLY A 65 3.59 -22.56 4.31
C GLY A 65 2.99 -22.53 2.89
N VAL A 66 2.50 -21.36 2.45
CA VAL A 66 1.93 -21.17 1.11
C VAL A 66 3.00 -20.65 0.15
N ARG A 67 3.14 -21.32 -1.00
CA ARG A 67 3.98 -20.81 -2.10
C ARG A 67 3.26 -19.65 -2.77
N VAL A 68 3.89 -18.46 -2.74
CA VAL A 68 3.38 -17.28 -3.44
C VAL A 68 3.71 -17.35 -4.92
N THR A 69 2.74 -17.02 -5.75
CA THR A 69 2.88 -16.89 -7.20
C THR A 69 2.45 -15.49 -7.63
N PHE A 70 3.19 -14.91 -8.58
CA PHE A 70 2.87 -13.59 -9.12
C PHE A 70 2.11 -13.75 -10.44
N GLY A 71 1.06 -12.93 -10.60
CA GLY A 71 0.34 -12.76 -11.84
C GLY A 71 0.89 -11.57 -12.65
N GLU A 72 0.26 -11.30 -13.78
CA GLU A 72 0.50 -10.11 -14.56
C GLU A 72 0.01 -8.86 -13.82
N ILE A 73 0.75 -7.75 -13.93
CA ILE A 73 0.31 -6.43 -13.47
C ILE A 73 -0.18 -5.68 -14.71
N ALA A 74 -1.47 -5.31 -14.70
CA ALA A 74 -2.08 -4.59 -15.81
C ALA A 74 -1.45 -3.19 -15.97
N LYS A 75 -1.42 -2.70 -17.21
CA LYS A 75 -1.01 -1.33 -17.49
C LYS A 75 -2.08 -0.36 -16.96
N PRO A 76 -1.72 0.73 -16.25
CA PRO A 76 -2.62 1.85 -16.06
C PRO A 76 -3.01 2.45 -17.42
N ASP A 77 -4.30 2.62 -17.66
CA ASP A 77 -4.83 2.99 -18.97
C ASP A 77 -5.72 4.26 -18.95
N LYS A 78 -5.77 4.95 -17.79
CA LYS A 78 -6.57 6.16 -17.62
C LYS A 78 -5.84 7.39 -18.18
N GLU A 79 -6.58 8.21 -18.90
CA GLU A 79 -6.12 9.56 -19.26
C GLU A 79 -6.59 10.57 -18.21
N TYR A 80 -5.68 11.45 -17.78
CA TYR A 80 -5.98 12.48 -16.79
C TYR A 80 -6.07 13.84 -17.48
N LYS A 81 -7.26 14.47 -17.44
CA LYS A 81 -7.54 15.74 -18.10
C LYS A 81 -7.42 16.95 -17.16
N THR A 82 -7.42 16.73 -15.87
CA THR A 82 -7.32 17.77 -14.83
C THR A 82 -6.57 17.20 -13.64
N HIS A 83 -5.97 18.09 -12.83
CA HIS A 83 -5.28 17.69 -11.59
C HIS A 83 -6.19 16.99 -10.57
N MET A 84 -7.51 17.07 -10.74
CA MET A 84 -8.49 16.37 -9.91
C MET A 84 -8.62 14.88 -10.30
N CYS A 85 -8.41 14.54 -11.59
CA CYS A 85 -8.68 13.18 -12.08
C CYS A 85 -7.87 12.09 -11.36
N PRO A 86 -6.54 12.22 -11.12
CA PRO A 86 -5.80 11.21 -10.37
C PRO A 86 -6.29 11.08 -8.93
N LEU A 87 -6.69 12.19 -8.28
CA LEU A 87 -7.19 12.17 -6.89
C LEU A 87 -8.50 11.39 -6.77
N GLU A 88 -9.45 11.65 -7.68
CA GLU A 88 -10.73 10.95 -7.72
C GLU A 88 -10.53 9.46 -8.08
N ALA A 89 -9.63 9.17 -9.04
CA ALA A 89 -9.27 7.80 -9.39
C ALA A 89 -8.61 7.06 -8.23
N GLY A 90 -7.78 7.74 -7.43
CA GLY A 90 -7.17 7.20 -6.22
C GLY A 90 -8.21 6.81 -5.17
N LEU A 91 -9.15 7.71 -4.85
CA LEU A 91 -10.22 7.39 -3.90
C LEU A 91 -11.11 6.23 -4.37
N GLU A 92 -11.43 6.17 -5.67
CA GLU A 92 -12.18 5.05 -6.25
C GLU A 92 -11.41 3.73 -6.09
N HIS A 93 -10.09 3.80 -6.33
CA HIS A 93 -9.21 2.64 -6.18
C HIS A 93 -9.11 2.17 -4.73
N GLU A 94 -8.94 3.07 -3.76
CA GLU A 94 -8.92 2.69 -2.33
C GLU A 94 -10.21 2.01 -1.89
N LYS A 95 -11.36 2.52 -2.30
CA LYS A 95 -12.65 1.87 -2.04
C LYS A 95 -12.74 0.46 -2.65
N TYR A 96 -12.15 0.28 -3.83
CA TYR A 96 -12.07 -1.04 -4.43
C TYR A 96 -11.18 -1.97 -3.61
N VAL A 97 -9.98 -1.53 -3.20
CA VAL A 97 -9.07 -2.32 -2.34
C VAL A 97 -9.73 -2.66 -1.01
N THR A 98 -10.40 -1.70 -0.37
CA THR A 98 -11.20 -1.94 0.86
C THR A 98 -12.21 -3.08 0.66
N SER A 99 -12.91 -3.11 -0.49
CA SER A 99 -13.87 -4.18 -0.78
C SER A 99 -13.22 -5.56 -0.90
N LEU A 100 -11.99 -5.63 -1.44
CA LEU A 100 -11.23 -6.87 -1.55
C LEU A 100 -10.75 -7.36 -0.19
N ILE A 101 -10.20 -6.48 0.64
CA ILE A 101 -9.80 -6.80 2.03
C ILE A 101 -11.00 -7.29 2.84
N ALA A 102 -12.15 -6.60 2.74
CA ALA A 102 -13.38 -7.02 3.41
C ALA A 102 -13.86 -8.41 2.95
N ALA A 103 -13.71 -8.74 1.66
CA ALA A 103 -14.07 -10.06 1.13
C ALA A 103 -13.16 -11.17 1.71
N ILE A 104 -11.85 -10.91 1.83
CA ILE A 104 -10.90 -11.86 2.43
C ILE A 104 -11.20 -12.03 3.93
N TYR A 105 -11.45 -10.92 4.63
CA TYR A 105 -11.82 -10.93 6.04
C TYR A 105 -13.10 -11.74 6.28
N ARG A 106 -14.11 -11.56 5.44
CA ARG A 106 -15.36 -12.33 5.48
C ARG A 106 -15.11 -13.82 5.27
N ALA A 107 -14.28 -14.20 4.31
CA ALA A 107 -13.92 -15.59 4.07
C ALA A 107 -13.20 -16.21 5.29
N ALA A 108 -12.29 -15.47 5.93
CA ALA A 108 -11.61 -15.88 7.14
C ALA A 108 -12.60 -16.06 8.32
N PHE A 109 -13.57 -15.15 8.46
CA PHE A 109 -14.63 -15.24 9.47
C PHE A 109 -15.49 -16.50 9.29
N ASP A 110 -15.94 -16.76 8.07
CA ASP A 110 -16.79 -17.92 7.75
C ASP A 110 -16.07 -19.26 8.04
N GLU A 111 -14.75 -19.30 7.83
CA GLU A 111 -13.88 -20.46 8.13
C GLU A 111 -13.37 -20.48 9.59
N LYS A 112 -13.72 -19.49 10.41
CA LYS A 112 -13.23 -19.30 11.80
C LYS A 112 -11.69 -19.26 11.88
N ASP A 113 -11.05 -18.70 10.85
CA ASP A 113 -9.61 -18.47 10.82
C ASP A 113 -9.26 -17.17 11.53
N PHE A 114 -9.29 -17.21 12.86
CA PHE A 114 -9.00 -16.05 13.72
C PHE A 114 -7.59 -15.50 13.53
N LYS A 115 -6.63 -16.32 13.11
CA LYS A 115 -5.26 -15.89 12.85
C LYS A 115 -5.21 -14.97 11.62
N THR A 116 -5.89 -15.37 10.54
CA THR A 116 -5.98 -14.54 9.34
C THR A 116 -6.78 -13.26 9.62
N MET A 117 -7.86 -13.34 10.39
CA MET A 117 -8.62 -12.14 10.80
C MET A 117 -7.73 -11.17 11.57
N GLN A 118 -7.00 -11.61 12.59
CA GLN A 118 -6.08 -10.79 13.36
C GLN A 118 -4.99 -10.14 12.49
N PHE A 119 -4.48 -10.88 11.50
CA PHE A 119 -3.53 -10.32 10.54
C PHE A 119 -4.18 -9.22 9.68
N LEU A 120 -5.42 -9.42 9.24
CA LEU A 120 -6.16 -8.49 8.40
C LEU A 120 -6.70 -7.26 9.18
N ASP A 121 -6.79 -7.29 10.51
CA ASP A 121 -7.24 -6.14 11.32
C ASP A 121 -6.41 -4.88 11.03
N TRP A 122 -5.12 -5.06 10.81
CA TRP A 122 -4.24 -3.96 10.41
C TRP A 122 -4.66 -3.37 9.05
N PHE A 123 -4.90 -4.22 8.05
CA PHE A 123 -5.32 -3.77 6.71
C PHE A 123 -6.70 -3.10 6.73
N VAL A 124 -7.62 -3.57 7.55
CA VAL A 124 -8.95 -2.93 7.72
C VAL A 124 -8.80 -1.52 8.27
N LYS A 125 -7.91 -1.32 9.25
CA LYS A 125 -7.63 0.00 9.81
C LYS A 125 -6.94 0.89 8.78
N GLU A 126 -5.93 0.38 8.10
CA GLU A 126 -5.15 1.09 7.08
C GLU A 126 -6.06 1.58 5.96
N GLN A 127 -6.92 0.73 5.40
CA GLN A 127 -7.86 1.14 4.36
C GLN A 127 -8.79 2.28 4.79
N GLY A 128 -9.18 2.33 6.07
CA GLY A 128 -9.92 3.47 6.61
C GLY A 128 -9.11 4.77 6.62
N GLU A 129 -7.82 4.69 6.85
CA GLU A 129 -6.89 5.83 6.79
C GLU A 129 -6.62 6.25 5.34
N GLU A 130 -6.43 5.29 4.42
CA GLU A 130 -6.20 5.55 2.99
C GLU A 130 -7.40 6.23 2.32
N GLU A 131 -8.61 5.72 2.51
CA GLU A 131 -9.82 6.37 1.99
C GLU A 131 -9.99 7.79 2.53
N LYS A 132 -9.72 7.98 3.84
CA LYS A 132 -9.80 9.29 4.46
C LYS A 132 -8.77 10.25 3.89
N ASN A 133 -7.53 9.83 3.72
CA ASN A 133 -6.45 10.64 3.18
C ASN A 133 -6.76 11.07 1.74
N ALA A 134 -7.23 10.13 0.90
CA ALA A 134 -7.64 10.41 -0.48
C ALA A 134 -8.82 11.41 -0.54
N ASP A 135 -9.84 11.25 0.30
CA ASP A 135 -10.99 12.16 0.37
C ASP A 135 -10.59 13.56 0.87
N ASP A 136 -9.72 13.63 1.89
CA ASP A 136 -9.21 14.90 2.41
C ASP A 136 -8.37 15.64 1.36
N LEU A 137 -7.60 14.92 0.54
CA LEU A 137 -6.82 15.52 -0.55
C LEU A 137 -7.73 16.09 -1.66
N ILE A 138 -8.81 15.38 -2.01
CA ILE A 138 -9.84 15.87 -2.93
C ILE A 138 -10.49 17.16 -2.38
N LYS A 139 -10.84 17.19 -1.09
CA LYS A 139 -11.42 18.38 -0.45
C LYS A 139 -10.47 19.56 -0.48
N LYS A 140 -9.17 19.34 -0.17
CA LYS A 140 -8.14 20.37 -0.27
C LYS A 140 -8.00 20.89 -1.70
N MET A 141 -7.98 20.01 -2.69
CA MET A 141 -7.92 20.41 -4.09
C MET A 141 -9.15 21.25 -4.49
N LYS A 142 -10.36 20.88 -4.05
CA LYS A 142 -11.58 21.68 -4.29
C LYS A 142 -11.50 23.07 -3.66
N LEU A 143 -10.90 23.18 -2.46
CA LEU A 143 -10.79 24.46 -1.75
C LEU A 143 -9.68 25.37 -2.31
N PHE A 144 -8.55 24.80 -2.68
CA PHE A 144 -7.32 25.54 -2.96
C PHE A 144 -6.82 25.40 -4.40
N GLY A 145 -7.22 24.37 -5.13
CA GLY A 145 -6.74 24.10 -6.49
C GLY A 145 -7.30 25.01 -7.58
N GLY A 146 -8.26 25.89 -7.23
CA GLY A 146 -8.91 26.79 -8.19
C GLY A 146 -8.10 28.04 -8.57
N ASP A 147 -7.04 28.36 -7.83
CA ASP A 147 -6.11 29.44 -8.13
C ASP A 147 -4.66 28.99 -8.00
N SER A 148 -3.77 29.66 -8.72
CA SER A 148 -2.35 29.27 -8.80
C SER A 148 -1.61 29.37 -7.47
N LYS A 149 -1.98 30.30 -6.59
CA LYS A 149 -1.34 30.46 -5.28
C LYS A 149 -1.79 29.34 -4.32
N GLY A 150 -3.08 29.04 -4.29
CA GLY A 150 -3.63 27.95 -3.48
C GLY A 150 -3.08 26.60 -3.93
N LEU A 151 -3.02 26.34 -5.23
CA LEU A 151 -2.42 25.14 -5.79
C LEU A 151 -0.93 25.02 -5.45
N TYR A 152 -0.16 26.10 -5.55
CA TYR A 152 1.25 26.12 -5.16
C TYR A 152 1.43 25.81 -3.68
N MET A 153 0.62 26.41 -2.79
CA MET A 153 0.71 26.14 -1.35
C MET A 153 0.37 24.68 -1.02
N LEU A 154 -0.65 24.13 -1.66
CA LEU A 154 -1.01 22.71 -1.48
C LEU A 154 0.11 21.80 -1.98
N ASN A 155 0.70 22.11 -3.13
CA ASN A 155 1.85 21.36 -3.66
C ASN A 155 3.03 21.37 -2.68
N GLN A 156 3.35 22.52 -2.05
CA GLN A 156 4.41 22.61 -1.04
C GLN A 156 4.07 21.83 0.23
N GLU A 157 2.82 21.82 0.67
CA GLU A 157 2.37 21.02 1.80
C GLU A 157 2.59 19.51 1.56
N LEU A 158 2.22 19.04 0.37
CA LEU A 158 2.34 17.63 0.00
C LEU A 158 3.79 17.17 -0.12
N ASN A 159 4.67 18.04 -0.58
CA ASN A 159 6.11 17.77 -0.68
C ASN A 159 6.78 17.54 0.69
N ALA A 160 6.14 17.94 1.78
CA ALA A 160 6.65 17.71 3.13
C ALA A 160 6.33 16.31 3.70
N ARG A 161 5.57 15.47 2.99
CA ARG A 161 5.28 14.11 3.42
C ARG A 161 6.57 13.30 3.54
N VAL A 162 6.66 12.51 4.62
CA VAL A 162 7.80 11.61 4.84
C VAL A 162 7.27 10.18 4.89
N TYR A 163 7.88 9.30 4.13
CA TYR A 163 7.59 7.88 4.18
C TYR A 163 7.90 7.30 5.56
N THR A 164 6.98 6.49 6.06
CA THR A 164 7.14 5.73 7.31
C THR A 164 6.81 4.26 7.06
N ALA A 165 7.78 3.39 7.23
CA ALA A 165 7.57 1.96 7.03
C ALA A 165 6.50 1.43 8.03
N PRO A 166 5.60 0.54 7.59
CA PRO A 166 4.66 -0.12 8.49
C PRO A 166 5.37 -0.84 9.64
N ALA A 167 4.88 -0.70 10.86
CA ALA A 167 5.51 -1.28 12.06
C ALA A 167 5.73 -2.80 11.92
N ASN A 168 4.82 -3.51 11.26
CA ASN A 168 4.90 -4.95 11.01
C ASN A 168 5.92 -5.34 9.93
N ALA A 169 6.40 -4.38 9.11
CA ALA A 169 7.46 -4.60 8.13
C ALA A 169 8.85 -4.47 8.77
N ALA A 170 8.99 -3.66 9.82
CA ALA A 170 10.25 -3.35 10.49
C ALA A 170 10.77 -4.45 11.42
N ASP A 171 9.88 -5.24 12.04
CA ASP A 171 10.20 -6.16 13.15
C ASP A 171 11.24 -7.25 12.80
N ARG A 172 11.35 -7.64 11.53
CA ARG A 172 12.30 -8.69 11.10
C ARG A 172 13.64 -8.22 10.57
N SER A 173 13.81 -6.95 10.28
CA SER A 173 15.15 -6.41 9.97
C SER A 173 16.02 -6.38 11.22
N GLU A 174 15.44 -6.14 12.39
CA GLU A 174 16.11 -6.21 13.68
C GLU A 174 16.38 -7.64 14.13
N GLU A 175 15.43 -8.57 14.00
CA GLU A 175 15.65 -9.99 14.32
C GLU A 175 16.76 -10.61 13.46
N ARG A 176 16.87 -10.26 12.18
CA ARG A 176 17.98 -10.73 11.33
C ARG A 176 19.32 -10.11 11.73
N ARG A 177 19.33 -8.90 12.24
CA ARG A 177 20.54 -8.22 12.73
C ARG A 177 21.02 -8.87 14.01
N VAL A 178 20.12 -9.07 14.98
CA VAL A 178 20.42 -9.77 16.24
C VAL A 178 20.81 -11.24 15.99
N GLY A 179 20.15 -11.95 15.09
CA GLY A 179 20.49 -13.34 14.74
C GLY A 179 21.85 -13.48 14.02
N LYS A 180 22.31 -12.47 13.28
CA LYS A 180 23.67 -12.45 12.70
C LYS A 180 24.74 -12.14 13.75
N GLU A 181 24.47 -11.25 14.69
CA GLU A 181 25.38 -10.93 15.79
C GLU A 181 25.53 -12.11 16.76
N CYS A 182 24.48 -12.87 17.04
CA CYS A 182 24.57 -14.11 17.82
C CYS A 182 25.36 -15.21 17.12
N ARG A 183 25.27 -15.35 15.79
CA ARG A 183 26.04 -16.37 15.05
C ARG A 183 27.52 -16.04 14.90
N SER A 184 27.90 -14.76 14.94
CA SER A 184 29.32 -14.35 14.88
C SER A 184 30.07 -14.54 16.21
N ARG A 185 29.35 -14.73 17.33
CA ARG A 185 29.95 -14.97 18.68
C ARG A 185 30.23 -16.43 18.99
N TRP A 186 29.76 -17.37 18.16
CA TRP A 186 30.07 -18.80 18.32
C TRP A 186 30.99 -19.26 17.19
N SER A 187 32.26 -18.90 17.28
CA SER A 187 33.33 -19.59 16.56
C SER A 187 34.00 -20.55 17.55
N PRO A 188 33.90 -21.87 17.34
CA PRO A 188 34.62 -22.84 18.16
C PRO A 188 35.94 -23.11 17.53
N TYR A 189 37.01 -22.33 17.88
CA TYR A 189 38.39 -22.76 17.75
C TYR A 189 39.26 -21.98 18.74
N HIS A 190 39.51 -22.63 19.83
CA HIS A 190 40.82 -22.71 20.46
C HIS A 190 41.07 -24.16 20.90
#